data_50addb706c3152b6fdc224422c5a64cb
#
_entry.id   50addb706c3152b6fdc224422c5a64cb
#
_cell.length_a   1.000
_cell.length_b   1.000
_cell.length_c   1.000
_cell.angle_alpha   90.00
_cell.angle_beta   90.00
_cell.angle_gamma   90.00
#
_symmetry.space_group_name_H-M   'P 1'
#
loop_
_entity.id
_entity.type
_entity.pdbx_description
1 polymer ?
#
loop_
_entity_poly.entity_id
_entity_poly.type
_entity_poly.pdbx_seq_one_letter_code
_entity_poly.pdbx_strand_id
1 'polypeptide(L)'
;MLPLSLLLSFGLLQPSGTVINFDSSTLGRVPPGWSVSMTSRGLPPRWEVRRDLSAPTQPYVLAHLSNDAGADRSPLAIFDRLSLRDADVSVRIKAVAGREDEIGGVVWRYRDPGNYYLALANALRHNVAIFRVQDGRRVQLRVPVPHDIEPNAWNILKVAVRGSRFQVYVNHRRVLEVYDHAFAQPGKVGLWTMDDSLTYFDDFRVYPK
;
A
#
# COMPACT_ATOMS: atom_id res chain seq x y z
N MET A 1 -37.79 25.88 40.50
CA MET A 1 -37.11 26.21 39.24
C MET A 1 -35.78 25.46 39.24
N LEU A 2 -35.67 24.35 38.51
CA LEU A 2 -34.44 23.58 38.33
C LEU A 2 -33.73 24.10 37.05
N PRO A 3 -32.41 24.29 37.07
CA PRO A 3 -31.69 24.71 35.89
C PRO A 3 -31.54 23.56 34.90
N LEU A 4 -31.91 23.81 33.66
CA LEU A 4 -31.75 22.93 32.52
C LEU A 4 -30.26 22.91 32.09
N SER A 5 -29.53 21.89 32.46
CA SER A 5 -28.12 21.69 32.01
C SER A 5 -28.11 21.29 30.54
N LEU A 6 -27.65 22.18 29.68
CA LEU A 6 -27.42 21.94 28.27
C LEU A 6 -26.14 21.12 28.13
N LEU A 7 -26.26 19.82 27.88
CA LEU A 7 -25.13 18.97 27.49
C LEU A 7 -24.78 19.25 26.03
N LEU A 8 -23.74 20.05 25.83
CA LEU A 8 -23.08 20.17 24.51
C LEU A 8 -22.29 18.86 24.20
N SER A 9 -22.88 18.06 23.35
CA SER A 9 -22.14 16.92 22.76
C SER A 9 -21.16 17.46 21.71
N PHE A 10 -19.88 17.52 22.07
CA PHE A 10 -18.81 17.69 21.08
C PHE A 10 -18.70 16.41 20.27
N GLY A 11 -19.32 16.38 19.11
CA GLY A 11 -19.07 15.35 18.10
C GLY A 11 -17.61 15.50 17.63
N LEU A 12 -16.75 14.55 17.97
CA LEU A 12 -15.41 14.44 17.40
C LEU A 12 -15.57 14.22 15.88
N LEU A 13 -15.29 15.26 15.10
CA LEU A 13 -15.14 15.13 13.64
C LEU A 13 -14.04 14.11 13.39
N GLN A 14 -14.41 12.92 12.93
CA GLN A 14 -13.43 11.94 12.44
C GLN A 14 -12.73 12.55 11.22
N PRO A 15 -11.39 12.53 11.15
CA PRO A 15 -10.70 13.08 10.01
C PRO A 15 -11.18 12.38 8.74
N SER A 16 -11.54 13.17 7.73
CA SER A 16 -12.02 12.66 6.46
C SER A 16 -10.92 11.81 5.79
N GLY A 17 -11.28 10.61 5.32
CA GLY A 17 -10.35 9.75 4.60
C GLY A 17 -9.97 10.32 3.23
N THR A 18 -8.79 9.98 2.75
CA THR A 18 -8.34 10.26 1.38
C THR A 18 -8.62 9.03 0.52
N VAL A 19 -9.26 9.24 -0.63
CA VAL A 19 -9.54 8.20 -1.65
C VAL A 19 -8.97 8.67 -2.98
N ILE A 20 -8.16 7.83 -3.63
CA ILE A 20 -7.53 8.10 -4.91
C ILE A 20 -7.82 6.93 -5.84
N ASN A 21 -8.57 7.19 -6.90
CA ASN A 21 -8.96 6.21 -7.92
C ASN A 21 -8.27 6.41 -9.26
N PHE A 22 -7.38 7.41 -9.37
CA PHE A 22 -6.60 7.76 -10.54
C PHE A 22 -7.37 8.25 -11.79
N ASP A 23 -8.70 8.25 -11.79
CA ASP A 23 -9.54 8.57 -12.97
C ASP A 23 -9.41 10.00 -13.51
N SER A 24 -8.99 10.93 -12.66
CA SER A 24 -8.70 12.31 -13.05
C SER A 24 -7.23 12.55 -13.43
N SER A 25 -6.40 11.51 -13.48
CA SER A 25 -4.97 11.61 -13.71
C SER A 25 -4.61 11.52 -15.20
N THR A 26 -3.44 12.03 -15.56
CA THR A 26 -2.97 12.02 -16.96
C THR A 26 -2.36 10.67 -17.32
N LEU A 27 -2.82 10.06 -18.40
CA LEU A 27 -2.26 8.82 -18.95
C LEU A 27 -0.77 8.93 -19.22
N GLY A 28 -0.03 7.84 -18.96
CA GLY A 28 1.41 7.73 -19.20
C GLY A 28 2.26 8.56 -18.23
N ARG A 29 1.69 9.09 -17.16
CA ARG A 29 2.37 9.92 -16.15
C ARG A 29 2.18 9.38 -14.76
N VAL A 30 3.12 9.69 -13.86
CA VAL A 30 2.93 9.53 -12.42
C VAL A 30 1.92 10.60 -11.96
N PRO A 31 0.90 10.25 -11.15
CA PRO A 31 -0.10 11.21 -10.70
C PRO A 31 0.50 12.34 -9.85
N PRO A 32 -0.06 13.55 -9.90
CA PRO A 32 0.36 14.64 -9.01
C PRO A 32 0.22 14.27 -7.52
N GLY A 33 1.27 14.56 -6.75
CA GLY A 33 1.33 14.23 -5.31
C GLY A 33 1.85 12.82 -5.03
N TRP A 34 2.36 12.15 -6.05
CA TRP A 34 3.09 10.90 -5.94
C TRP A 34 4.54 11.08 -6.37
N SER A 35 5.46 10.47 -5.64
CA SER A 35 6.86 10.33 -6.00
C SER A 35 7.23 8.87 -6.19
N VAL A 36 8.21 8.63 -7.06
CA VAL A 36 8.71 7.30 -7.39
C VAL A 36 10.10 7.12 -6.80
N SER A 37 10.32 6.00 -6.16
CA SER A 37 11.62 5.61 -5.62
C SER A 37 11.82 4.09 -5.71
N MET A 38 12.96 3.61 -5.27
CA MET A 38 13.28 2.18 -5.29
C MET A 38 14.23 1.84 -4.14
N THR A 39 13.95 0.76 -3.43
CA THR A 39 14.95 0.08 -2.59
C THR A 39 15.80 -0.80 -3.49
N SER A 40 17.08 -0.86 -3.22
CA SER A 40 18.08 -1.59 -4.03
C SER A 40 18.47 -0.86 -5.33
N ARG A 41 19.37 -1.49 -6.10
CA ARG A 41 19.91 -0.94 -7.36
C ARG A 41 19.23 -1.60 -8.56
N GLY A 42 19.24 -0.91 -9.68
CA GLY A 42 18.67 -1.41 -10.94
C GLY A 42 18.21 -0.29 -11.85
N LEU A 43 17.52 -0.64 -12.91
CA LEU A 43 16.89 0.34 -13.79
C LEU A 43 15.82 1.13 -13.03
N PRO A 44 15.62 2.42 -13.35
CA PRO A 44 14.57 3.23 -12.72
C PRO A 44 13.21 2.53 -12.80
N PRO A 45 12.42 2.54 -11.72
CA PRO A 45 11.10 1.93 -11.75
C PRO A 45 10.16 2.74 -12.65
N ARG A 46 9.32 2.06 -13.40
CA ARG A 46 8.38 2.68 -14.32
C ARG A 46 6.97 2.61 -13.75
N TRP A 47 6.51 3.73 -13.21
CA TRP A 47 5.15 3.91 -12.73
C TRP A 47 4.42 4.91 -13.62
N GLU A 48 3.21 4.57 -14.06
CA GLU A 48 2.38 5.49 -14.85
C GLU A 48 0.89 5.15 -14.74
N VAL A 49 0.05 6.12 -15.00
CA VAL A 49 -1.40 5.91 -15.14
C VAL A 49 -1.70 5.20 -16.46
N ARG A 50 -2.49 4.13 -16.36
CA ARG A 50 -2.91 3.30 -17.49
C ARG A 50 -4.42 3.16 -17.55
N ARG A 51 -4.94 2.81 -18.72
CA ARG A 51 -6.33 2.44 -18.89
C ARG A 51 -6.51 0.96 -18.63
N ASP A 52 -7.46 0.62 -17.75
CA ASP A 52 -7.92 -0.75 -17.52
C ASP A 52 -9.45 -0.74 -17.34
N LEU A 53 -10.17 -1.33 -18.30
CA LEU A 53 -11.64 -1.40 -18.26
C LEU A 53 -12.16 -2.43 -17.24
N SER A 54 -11.29 -3.24 -16.65
CA SER A 54 -11.64 -4.12 -15.52
C SER A 54 -11.45 -3.45 -14.17
N ALA A 55 -10.96 -2.19 -14.14
CA ALA A 55 -10.72 -1.47 -12.90
C ALA A 55 -12.00 -1.35 -12.07
N PRO A 56 -11.90 -1.43 -10.75
CA PRO A 56 -13.06 -1.24 -9.85
C PRO A 56 -13.68 0.15 -9.95
N THR A 57 -12.85 1.18 -10.13
CA THR A 57 -13.26 2.48 -10.64
C THR A 57 -12.60 2.69 -12.01
N GLN A 58 -13.36 3.19 -12.96
CA GLN A 58 -12.93 3.29 -14.34
C GLN A 58 -12.72 4.75 -14.73
N PRO A 59 -11.85 5.02 -15.71
CA PRO A 59 -11.18 4.04 -16.59
C PRO A 59 -9.69 3.82 -16.29
N TYR A 60 -9.12 4.41 -15.21
CA TYR A 60 -7.68 4.48 -15.04
C TYR A 60 -7.19 3.82 -13.74
N VAL A 61 -5.95 3.33 -13.79
CA VAL A 61 -5.24 2.71 -12.68
C VAL A 61 -3.82 3.27 -12.60
N LEU A 62 -3.17 3.18 -11.44
CA LEU A 62 -1.72 3.36 -11.36
C LEU A 62 -1.04 2.01 -11.57
N ALA A 63 -0.13 1.95 -12.56
CA ALA A 63 0.54 0.73 -12.96
C ALA A 63 2.05 0.79 -12.75
N HIS A 64 2.63 -0.27 -12.22
CA HIS A 64 4.06 -0.56 -12.36
C HIS A 64 4.27 -1.45 -13.57
N LEU A 65 5.15 -1.03 -14.49
CA LEU A 65 5.31 -1.62 -15.83
C LEU A 65 6.71 -2.19 -16.10
N SER A 66 7.55 -2.33 -15.10
CA SER A 66 8.87 -2.90 -15.31
C SER A 66 8.77 -4.42 -15.45
N ASN A 67 9.44 -4.95 -16.45
CA ASN A 67 9.69 -6.38 -16.66
C ASN A 67 11.16 -6.73 -16.39
N ASP A 68 11.88 -5.89 -15.67
CA ASP A 68 13.28 -6.10 -15.33
C ASP A 68 13.38 -7.01 -14.10
N ALA A 69 13.80 -8.24 -14.33
CA ALA A 69 14.05 -9.26 -13.33
C ALA A 69 15.39 -9.07 -12.61
N GLY A 70 15.78 -7.83 -12.36
CA GLY A 70 16.96 -7.52 -11.56
C GLY A 70 16.76 -7.91 -10.10
N ALA A 71 17.71 -8.63 -9.51
CA ALA A 71 17.62 -9.19 -8.17
C ALA A 71 17.22 -8.16 -7.10
N ASP A 72 16.19 -8.48 -6.33
CA ASP A 72 15.72 -7.74 -5.14
C ASP A 72 15.29 -6.28 -5.40
N ARG A 73 14.84 -5.96 -6.60
CA ARG A 73 14.28 -4.63 -6.89
C ARG A 73 12.97 -4.44 -6.14
N SER A 74 12.85 -3.29 -5.49
CA SER A 74 11.64 -2.95 -4.74
C SER A 74 11.12 -1.57 -5.18
N PRO A 75 10.41 -1.48 -6.32
CA PRO A 75 9.81 -0.25 -6.82
C PRO A 75 8.72 0.29 -5.87
N LEU A 76 8.75 1.61 -5.65
CA LEU A 76 7.87 2.32 -4.75
C LEU A 76 7.16 3.47 -5.47
N ALA A 77 5.87 3.63 -5.22
CA ALA A 77 5.13 4.86 -5.50
C ALA A 77 4.60 5.41 -4.17
N ILE A 78 5.07 6.57 -3.76
CA ILE A 78 4.81 7.15 -2.45
C ILE A 78 3.87 8.33 -2.57
N PHE A 79 2.81 8.34 -1.76
CA PHE A 79 1.87 9.46 -1.69
C PHE A 79 2.42 10.54 -0.75
N ASP A 80 2.83 11.67 -1.33
CA ASP A 80 3.60 12.72 -0.64
C ASP A 80 2.77 13.63 0.26
N ARG A 81 1.44 13.62 0.07
CA ARG A 81 0.55 14.58 0.75
C ARG A 81 0.15 14.19 2.17
N LEU A 82 0.51 12.98 2.63
CA LEU A 82 0.18 12.49 3.96
C LEU A 82 1.42 11.94 4.66
N SER A 83 1.53 12.28 5.94
CA SER A 83 2.48 11.67 6.87
C SER A 83 1.73 11.32 8.15
N LEU A 84 1.59 10.03 8.46
CA LEU A 84 0.70 9.52 9.49
C LEU A 84 1.42 8.51 10.38
N ARG A 85 1.06 8.52 11.66
CA ARG A 85 1.49 7.50 12.62
C ARG A 85 0.54 6.30 12.58
N ASP A 86 -0.75 6.57 12.70
CA ASP A 86 -1.80 5.57 12.77
C ASP A 86 -2.83 5.82 11.67
N ALA A 87 -3.15 4.80 10.90
CA ALA A 87 -4.10 4.86 9.80
C ALA A 87 -4.61 3.47 9.42
N ASP A 88 -5.73 3.44 8.73
CA ASP A 88 -6.10 2.33 7.85
C ASP A 88 -5.67 2.69 6.43
N VAL A 89 -4.79 1.92 5.83
CA VAL A 89 -4.34 2.09 4.44
C VAL A 89 -4.77 0.88 3.64
N SER A 90 -5.45 1.09 2.53
CA SER A 90 -5.89 0.01 1.65
C SER A 90 -5.77 0.39 0.18
N VAL A 91 -5.67 -0.62 -0.66
CA VAL A 91 -5.61 -0.49 -2.12
C VAL A 91 -6.21 -1.74 -2.76
N ARG A 92 -6.78 -1.60 -3.93
CA ARG A 92 -7.08 -2.71 -4.82
C ARG A 92 -5.85 -3.01 -5.67
N ILE A 93 -5.47 -4.28 -5.72
CA ILE A 93 -4.28 -4.77 -6.42
C ILE A 93 -4.73 -5.80 -7.45
N LYS A 94 -4.18 -5.70 -8.65
CA LYS A 94 -4.27 -6.71 -9.70
C LYS A 94 -2.85 -7.05 -10.14
N ALA A 95 -2.35 -8.22 -9.74
CA ALA A 95 -1.10 -8.78 -10.22
C ALA A 95 -1.36 -9.33 -11.63
N VAL A 96 -0.86 -8.64 -12.65
CA VAL A 96 -1.21 -8.91 -14.06
C VAL A 96 -0.30 -9.96 -14.66
N ALA A 97 1.00 -9.87 -14.36
CA ALA A 97 2.02 -10.79 -14.85
C ALA A 97 3.31 -10.64 -14.05
N GLY A 98 4.11 -11.69 -14.09
CA GLY A 98 5.46 -11.79 -13.56
C GLY A 98 5.95 -13.22 -13.69
N ARG A 99 7.25 -13.43 -13.79
CA ARG A 99 7.85 -14.77 -13.82
C ARG A 99 8.50 -15.13 -12.50
N GLU A 100 9.09 -14.15 -11.85
CA GLU A 100 9.72 -14.32 -10.53
C GLU A 100 8.75 -14.00 -9.39
N ASP A 101 7.93 -12.96 -9.58
CA ASP A 101 6.92 -12.55 -8.62
C ASP A 101 5.69 -11.93 -9.31
N GLU A 102 4.50 -12.20 -8.79
CA GLU A 102 3.24 -11.55 -9.11
C GLU A 102 2.69 -10.91 -7.84
N ILE A 103 3.13 -9.67 -7.55
CA ILE A 103 3.05 -9.12 -6.20
C ILE A 103 2.65 -7.66 -6.19
N GLY A 104 1.85 -7.27 -5.19
CA GLY A 104 1.56 -5.89 -4.88
C GLY A 104 1.55 -5.66 -3.38
N GLY A 105 1.90 -4.45 -2.95
CA GLY A 105 2.03 -4.13 -1.55
C GLY A 105 1.57 -2.73 -1.15
N VAL A 106 1.33 -2.56 0.14
CA VAL A 106 1.04 -1.29 0.82
C VAL A 106 2.21 -0.95 1.73
N VAL A 107 2.66 0.32 1.65
CA VAL A 107 3.73 0.89 2.47
C VAL A 107 3.14 1.87 3.48
N TRP A 108 3.67 1.84 4.69
CA TRP A 108 3.37 2.85 5.72
C TRP A 108 4.60 3.23 6.52
N ARG A 109 4.51 4.39 7.19
CA ARG A 109 5.63 5.02 7.92
C ARG A 109 6.90 5.08 7.08
N TYR A 110 6.74 5.36 5.78
CA TYR A 110 7.85 5.55 4.87
C TYR A 110 8.60 6.83 5.23
N ARG A 111 9.91 6.72 5.38
CA ARG A 111 10.86 7.82 5.65
C ARG A 111 11.71 8.10 4.42
N ASP A 112 12.25 7.04 3.84
CA ASP A 112 13.13 7.03 2.68
C ASP A 112 13.08 5.62 2.02
N PRO A 113 13.73 5.41 0.85
CA PRO A 113 13.71 4.12 0.16
C PRO A 113 14.30 2.95 0.94
N GLY A 114 15.04 3.20 2.01
CA GLY A 114 15.63 2.18 2.86
C GLY A 114 14.90 1.95 4.19
N ASN A 115 13.85 2.76 4.53
CA ASN A 115 13.25 2.73 5.86
C ASN A 115 11.73 2.89 5.81
N TYR A 116 11.00 1.78 5.90
CA TYR A 116 9.53 1.73 5.88
C TYR A 116 9.00 0.37 6.34
N TYR A 117 7.70 0.27 6.57
CA TYR A 117 6.99 -1.00 6.70
C TYR A 117 6.27 -1.36 5.41
N LEU A 118 6.11 -2.65 5.16
CA LEU A 118 5.50 -3.23 3.98
C LEU A 118 4.61 -4.42 4.33
N ALA A 119 3.38 -4.42 3.84
CA ALA A 119 2.54 -5.61 3.72
C ALA A 119 2.32 -5.90 2.24
N LEU A 120 2.39 -7.16 1.85
CA LEU A 120 2.27 -7.58 0.46
C LEU A 120 1.36 -8.80 0.28
N ALA A 121 0.76 -8.90 -0.90
CA ALA A 121 0.04 -10.06 -1.38
C ALA A 121 0.72 -10.58 -2.65
N ASN A 122 1.07 -11.86 -2.67
CA ASN A 122 1.76 -12.52 -3.77
C ASN A 122 0.86 -13.59 -4.39
N ALA A 123 0.44 -13.38 -5.64
CA ALA A 123 -0.42 -14.30 -6.36
C ALA A 123 0.34 -15.55 -6.83
N LEU A 124 1.60 -15.40 -7.25
CA LEU A 124 2.41 -16.52 -7.71
C LEU A 124 2.75 -17.51 -6.58
N ARG A 125 2.98 -17.00 -5.36
CA ARG A 125 3.33 -17.81 -4.19
C ARG A 125 2.16 -18.09 -3.25
N HIS A 126 0.97 -17.63 -3.58
CA HIS A 126 -0.25 -17.80 -2.78
C HIS A 126 -0.03 -17.48 -1.31
N ASN A 127 0.52 -16.28 -1.01
CA ASN A 127 0.77 -15.87 0.36
C ASN A 127 0.66 -14.38 0.60
N VAL A 128 0.55 -14.03 1.89
CA VAL A 128 0.60 -12.66 2.41
C VAL A 128 1.76 -12.56 3.38
N ALA A 129 2.56 -11.52 3.25
CA ALA A 129 3.72 -11.30 4.11
C ALA A 129 3.79 -9.86 4.63
N ILE A 130 4.54 -9.67 5.71
CA ILE A 130 4.79 -8.38 6.33
C ILE A 130 6.27 -8.24 6.69
N PHE A 131 6.82 -7.09 6.35
CA PHE A 131 8.22 -6.77 6.55
C PHE A 131 8.40 -5.38 7.13
N ARG A 132 9.53 -5.19 7.79
CA ARG A 132 10.19 -3.91 7.97
C ARG A 132 11.35 -3.84 6.99
N VAL A 133 11.45 -2.77 6.22
CA VAL A 133 12.68 -2.45 5.49
C VAL A 133 13.46 -1.47 6.35
N GLN A 134 14.67 -1.84 6.69
CA GLN A 134 15.58 -1.02 7.52
C GLN A 134 16.95 -1.00 6.89
N ASP A 135 17.46 0.20 6.64
CA ASP A 135 18.75 0.43 5.97
C ASP A 135 18.85 -0.35 4.64
N GLY A 136 17.72 -0.39 3.90
CA GLY A 136 17.59 -1.09 2.62
C GLY A 136 17.46 -2.61 2.70
N ARG A 137 17.43 -3.19 3.91
CA ARG A 137 17.29 -4.65 4.11
C ARG A 137 15.89 -5.01 4.57
N ARG A 138 15.31 -6.03 3.96
CA ARG A 138 14.02 -6.58 4.39
C ARG A 138 14.19 -7.46 5.62
N VAL A 139 13.52 -7.09 6.70
CA VAL A 139 13.41 -7.87 7.94
C VAL A 139 12.00 -8.44 8.00
N GLN A 140 11.87 -9.75 7.93
CA GLN A 140 10.58 -10.44 8.01
C GLN A 140 10.04 -10.35 9.44
N LEU A 141 8.84 -9.79 9.61
CA LEU A 141 8.21 -9.65 10.93
C LEU A 141 7.41 -10.88 11.35
N ARG A 142 6.97 -11.67 10.38
CA ARG A 142 6.26 -12.93 10.58
C ARG A 142 6.46 -13.82 9.37
N VAL A 143 6.47 -15.14 9.58
CA VAL A 143 6.43 -16.13 8.49
C VAL A 143 5.24 -15.84 7.57
N PRO A 144 5.43 -15.85 6.24
CA PRO A 144 4.35 -15.64 5.29
C PRO A 144 3.19 -16.59 5.54
N VAL A 145 1.98 -16.06 5.47
CA VAL A 145 0.75 -16.84 5.72
C VAL A 145 0.19 -17.27 4.37
N PRO A 146 -0.04 -18.58 4.14
CA PRO A 146 -0.73 -19.05 2.96
C PRO A 146 -2.09 -18.37 2.82
N HIS A 147 -2.36 -17.82 1.65
CA HIS A 147 -3.62 -17.17 1.32
C HIS A 147 -3.81 -17.17 -0.19
N ASP A 148 -4.99 -17.53 -0.62
CA ASP A 148 -5.31 -17.57 -2.04
C ASP A 148 -5.50 -16.15 -2.57
N ILE A 149 -4.58 -15.74 -3.44
CA ILE A 149 -4.60 -14.46 -4.14
C ILE A 149 -4.79 -14.80 -5.62
N GLU A 150 -5.93 -14.46 -6.16
CA GLU A 150 -6.22 -14.73 -7.56
C GLU A 150 -5.35 -13.88 -8.47
N PRO A 151 -4.52 -14.49 -9.37
CA PRO A 151 -3.75 -13.76 -10.36
C PRO A 151 -4.68 -13.08 -11.37
N ASN A 152 -4.24 -11.95 -11.91
CA ASN A 152 -5.00 -11.14 -12.88
C ASN A 152 -6.44 -10.77 -12.43
N ALA A 153 -6.72 -10.82 -11.14
CA ALA A 153 -7.97 -10.42 -10.52
C ALA A 153 -7.74 -9.30 -9.50
N TRP A 154 -8.79 -8.52 -9.24
CA TRP A 154 -8.73 -7.43 -8.27
C TRP A 154 -8.90 -7.95 -6.84
N ASN A 155 -7.86 -7.83 -6.03
CA ASN A 155 -7.83 -8.16 -4.62
C ASN A 155 -7.68 -6.89 -3.78
N ILE A 156 -8.28 -6.84 -2.59
CA ILE A 156 -8.12 -5.74 -1.64
C ILE A 156 -7.04 -6.11 -0.64
N LEU A 157 -5.95 -5.34 -0.58
CA LEU A 157 -4.99 -5.41 0.51
C LEU A 157 -5.17 -4.20 1.42
N LYS A 158 -5.31 -4.45 2.73
CA LYS A 158 -5.44 -3.40 3.75
C LYS A 158 -4.50 -3.67 4.91
N VAL A 159 -3.91 -2.60 5.46
CA VAL A 159 -3.25 -2.62 6.76
C VAL A 159 -3.94 -1.65 7.71
N ALA A 160 -4.24 -2.10 8.93
CA ALA A 160 -4.68 -1.27 10.03
C ALA A 160 -3.51 -1.06 11.00
N VAL A 161 -3.08 0.18 11.15
CA VAL A 161 -1.92 0.59 11.94
C VAL A 161 -2.39 1.30 13.21
N ARG A 162 -2.03 0.78 14.38
CA ARG A 162 -2.34 1.34 15.70
C ARG A 162 -1.12 1.21 16.61
N GLY A 163 -0.39 2.30 16.82
CA GLY A 163 0.87 2.24 17.56
C GLY A 163 1.84 1.24 16.95
N SER A 164 2.23 0.24 17.71
CA SER A 164 3.10 -0.86 17.26
C SER A 164 2.35 -2.05 16.66
N ARG A 165 1.02 -2.06 16.73
CA ARG A 165 0.18 -3.16 16.25
C ARG A 165 -0.20 -2.96 14.80
N PHE A 166 0.07 -3.95 13.95
CA PHE A 166 -0.26 -3.97 12.54
C PHE A 166 -1.11 -5.19 12.22
N GLN A 167 -2.26 -4.96 11.61
CA GLN A 167 -3.19 -6.00 11.17
C GLN A 167 -3.32 -5.93 9.65
N VAL A 168 -3.08 -7.04 8.96
CA VAL A 168 -3.20 -7.14 7.51
C VAL A 168 -4.47 -7.91 7.15
N TYR A 169 -5.19 -7.37 6.18
CA TYR A 169 -6.44 -7.94 5.67
C TYR A 169 -6.33 -8.12 4.16
N VAL A 170 -6.86 -9.23 3.65
CA VAL A 170 -7.09 -9.48 2.23
C VAL A 170 -8.59 -9.74 2.03
N ASN A 171 -9.19 -9.05 1.07
CA ASN A 171 -10.61 -9.19 0.74
C ASN A 171 -11.50 -9.16 2.00
N HIS A 172 -11.24 -8.16 2.88
CA HIS A 172 -11.92 -7.91 4.16
C HIS A 172 -11.65 -8.95 5.28
N ARG A 173 -10.93 -10.03 5.04
CA ARG A 173 -10.58 -11.03 6.05
C ARG A 173 -9.21 -10.72 6.66
N ARG A 174 -9.11 -10.70 8.00
CA ARG A 174 -7.81 -10.55 8.68
C ARG A 174 -6.98 -11.80 8.46
N VAL A 175 -5.78 -11.62 7.86
CA VAL A 175 -4.85 -12.70 7.52
C VAL A 175 -3.75 -12.83 8.56
N LEU A 176 -3.19 -11.70 8.99
CA LEU A 176 -2.11 -11.71 9.98
C LEU A 176 -2.13 -10.47 10.89
N GLU A 177 -1.44 -10.60 12.02
CA GLU A 177 -1.21 -9.54 12.98
C GLU A 177 0.21 -9.65 13.54
N VAL A 178 0.89 -8.52 13.65
CA VAL A 178 2.24 -8.43 14.23
C VAL A 178 2.39 -7.17 15.09
N TYR A 179 3.43 -7.16 15.90
CA TYR A 179 3.85 -6.01 16.70
C TYR A 179 5.30 -5.68 16.38
N ASP A 180 5.58 -4.41 16.04
CA ASP A 180 6.94 -3.91 15.85
C ASP A 180 7.03 -2.43 16.25
N HIS A 181 8.14 -2.04 16.88
CA HIS A 181 8.34 -0.72 17.49
C HIS A 181 9.44 0.10 16.79
N ALA A 182 10.09 -0.42 15.75
CA ALA A 182 11.29 0.19 15.18
C ALA A 182 11.04 1.60 14.62
N PHE A 183 9.90 1.81 13.95
CA PHE A 183 9.54 3.13 13.41
C PHE A 183 8.28 3.65 14.10
N ALA A 184 8.45 4.37 15.21
CA ALA A 184 7.34 4.90 16.00
C ALA A 184 6.81 6.25 15.49
N GLN A 185 7.59 6.98 14.69
CA GLN A 185 7.25 8.31 14.19
C GLN A 185 6.32 8.23 12.96
N PRO A 186 5.54 9.30 12.69
CA PRO A 186 4.80 9.41 11.44
C PRO A 186 5.70 9.25 10.21
N GLY A 187 5.13 8.76 9.13
CA GLY A 187 5.77 8.66 7.84
C GLY A 187 4.74 8.59 6.73
N LYS A 188 5.20 8.67 5.48
CA LYS A 188 4.33 8.63 4.31
C LYS A 188 3.74 7.22 4.10
N VAL A 189 2.75 7.15 3.23
CA VAL A 189 2.11 5.92 2.78
C VAL A 189 2.30 5.74 1.28
N GLY A 190 2.16 4.52 0.77
CA GLY A 190 2.37 4.29 -0.65
C GLY A 190 2.13 2.85 -1.08
N LEU A 191 2.59 2.58 -2.29
CA LEU A 191 2.47 1.32 -3.00
C LEU A 191 3.86 0.73 -3.26
N TRP A 192 3.90 -0.58 -3.37
CA TRP A 192 5.13 -1.33 -3.55
C TRP A 192 4.90 -2.52 -4.47
N THR A 193 5.94 -2.88 -5.22
CA THR A 193 5.99 -4.13 -5.96
C THR A 193 7.42 -4.67 -5.98
N MET A 194 7.68 -5.76 -6.68
CA MET A 194 8.99 -6.41 -6.68
C MET A 194 9.33 -6.94 -8.06
N ASP A 195 10.62 -6.88 -8.37
CA ASP A 195 11.28 -7.47 -9.54
C ASP A 195 10.52 -7.24 -10.86
N ASP A 196 10.12 -8.29 -11.56
CA ASP A 196 9.43 -8.25 -12.85
C ASP A 196 7.90 -8.18 -12.76
N SER A 197 7.35 -7.93 -11.55
CA SER A 197 5.90 -7.87 -11.37
C SER A 197 5.27 -6.71 -12.13
N LEU A 198 4.41 -7.03 -13.09
CA LEU A 198 3.47 -6.09 -13.71
C LEU A 198 2.23 -6.03 -12.83
N THR A 199 2.03 -4.90 -12.14
CA THR A 199 0.97 -4.78 -11.14
C THR A 199 0.18 -3.48 -11.32
N TYR A 200 -1.14 -3.59 -11.26
CA TYR A 200 -2.08 -2.48 -11.31
C TYR A 200 -2.67 -2.21 -9.93
N PHE A 201 -2.88 -0.93 -9.64
CA PHE A 201 -3.39 -0.44 -8.37
C PHE A 201 -4.54 0.54 -8.62
N ASP A 202 -5.60 0.40 -7.83
CA ASP A 202 -6.76 1.27 -7.88
C ASP A 202 -7.34 1.47 -6.47
N ASP A 203 -8.21 2.47 -6.28
CA ASP A 203 -8.89 2.71 -5.02
C ASP A 203 -7.93 2.77 -3.82
N PHE A 204 -6.84 3.54 -3.94
CA PHE A 204 -5.96 3.77 -2.80
C PHE A 204 -6.66 4.63 -1.77
N ARG A 205 -6.82 4.10 -0.55
CA ARG A 205 -7.60 4.74 0.52
C ARG A 205 -6.79 4.83 1.79
N VAL A 206 -6.81 6.01 2.41
CA VAL A 206 -6.12 6.29 3.68
C VAL A 206 -7.09 6.95 4.65
N TYR A 207 -7.31 6.33 5.80
CA TYR A 207 -8.16 6.84 6.88
C TYR A 207 -7.30 7.03 8.13
N PRO A 208 -6.91 8.27 8.48
CA PRO A 208 -6.19 8.60 9.72
C PRO A 208 -6.95 8.12 10.97
N LYS A 209 -6.20 7.81 12.04
CA LYS A 209 -6.76 7.34 13.33
C LYS A 209 -6.12 8.10 14.48
#